data_48b846432b6bc4b0b790bc973be33234
#
_entry.id   48b846432b6bc4b0b790bc973be33234
#
_cell.length_a   1.000
_cell.length_b   1.000
_cell.length_c   1.000
_cell.angle_alpha   90.00
_cell.angle_beta   90.00
_cell.angle_gamma   90.00
#
_symmetry.space_group_name_H-M   'P 1'
#
loop_
_entity.id
_entity.type
_entity.pdbx_description
1 polymer ?
#
loop_
_entity_poly.entity_id
_entity_poly.type
_entity_poly.pdbx_seq_one_letter_code
_entity_poly.pdbx_strand_id
1 'polypeptide(L)'
;MTALRIVHGAAALAGAGSLAATLWTGLDERGVALAFGVLIAVGELTRWSDAEVRQAAPLATAGSLSYALLGAVAGRPTQADAAQVVTVVLAAALLGAVPHIWRGRTPTLDHLARRVLTVGFAAVCFQPLYNKGVFASWSGPAYALLLVALLCLTALCDAVLAAALAHARTRWPFGPLLREELRGLLGIGSAVCATGAVMALGVAVAGLWALPVFCLPLLLTQLSLRRYAAVRATYRQTIASLARATEIAGCTPTGHARRVAALSLAVGRDLGLTGGELTVLEYAALMHDIGQLSLVDPVPAGATADLPAAQQRRIALLGGAVVRQTGVSSAVAVVVERQADPYREQPVAARIIRAVNAYEEKTRDAGPEGPLRALEELRLGTAGDYAPQVVESLARVLAEPRAWRESAPVAGDGRRTALSDPPRGWVTHG
;
A
#
# COMPACT_ATOMS: atom_id res chain seq x y z
N MET A 1 -3.30 1.93 -19.93
CA MET A 1 -2.05 2.61 -20.37
C MET A 1 -2.23 4.09 -20.68
N THR A 2 -3.35 4.54 -21.24
CA THR A 2 -3.64 5.96 -21.54
C THR A 2 -3.68 6.86 -20.30
N ALA A 3 -4.41 6.47 -19.25
CA ALA A 3 -4.51 7.28 -18.02
C ALA A 3 -3.14 7.52 -17.34
N LEU A 4 -2.28 6.49 -17.28
CA LEU A 4 -0.93 6.61 -16.72
C LEU A 4 -0.09 7.64 -17.49
N ARG A 5 -0.14 7.57 -18.84
CA ARG A 5 0.59 8.52 -19.71
C ARG A 5 0.05 9.94 -19.57
N ILE A 6 -1.27 10.10 -19.41
CA ILE A 6 -1.90 11.42 -19.22
C ILE A 6 -1.44 12.03 -17.89
N VAL A 7 -1.50 11.28 -16.78
CA VAL A 7 -1.08 11.79 -15.48
C VAL A 7 0.40 12.14 -15.45
N HIS A 8 1.27 11.26 -15.97
CA HIS A 8 2.70 11.55 -16.04
C HIS A 8 3.03 12.70 -16.98
N GLY A 9 2.36 12.77 -18.14
CA GLY A 9 2.51 13.87 -19.09
C GLY A 9 2.09 15.21 -18.50
N ALA A 10 0.93 15.25 -17.84
CA ALA A 10 0.45 16.46 -17.14
C ALA A 10 1.42 16.91 -16.04
N ALA A 11 1.92 15.97 -15.22
CA ALA A 11 2.90 16.28 -14.19
C ALA A 11 4.24 16.78 -14.76
N ALA A 12 4.71 16.16 -15.84
CA ALA A 12 5.94 16.60 -16.51
C ALA A 12 5.78 18.00 -17.13
N LEU A 13 4.65 18.27 -17.79
CA LEU A 13 4.35 19.59 -18.34
C LEU A 13 4.21 20.65 -17.24
N ALA A 14 3.49 20.34 -16.16
CA ALA A 14 3.36 21.24 -15.02
C ALA A 14 4.74 21.53 -14.38
N GLY A 15 5.55 20.49 -14.17
CA GLY A 15 6.88 20.65 -13.59
C GLY A 15 7.85 21.42 -14.48
N ALA A 16 7.91 21.09 -15.78
CA ALA A 16 8.77 21.78 -16.74
C ALA A 16 8.32 23.23 -16.96
N GLY A 17 7.01 23.47 -17.08
CA GLY A 17 6.46 24.82 -17.22
C GLY A 17 6.71 25.67 -16.00
N SER A 18 6.52 25.11 -14.79
CA SER A 18 6.82 25.79 -13.54
C SER A 18 8.30 26.13 -13.38
N LEU A 19 9.18 25.17 -13.74
CA LEU A 19 10.62 25.41 -13.73
C LEU A 19 11.03 26.53 -14.69
N ALA A 20 10.53 26.50 -15.95
CA ALA A 20 10.80 27.53 -16.93
C ALA A 20 10.29 28.92 -16.45
N ALA A 21 9.09 28.98 -15.90
CA ALA A 21 8.54 30.22 -15.34
C ALA A 21 9.41 30.75 -14.19
N THR A 22 9.77 29.89 -13.22
CA THR A 22 10.60 30.27 -12.09
C THR A 22 12.01 30.72 -12.48
N LEU A 23 12.60 30.09 -13.53
CA LEU A 23 13.89 30.52 -14.06
C LEU A 23 13.81 31.88 -14.75
N TRP A 24 12.65 32.20 -15.34
CA TRP A 24 12.41 33.47 -15.99
C TRP A 24 12.14 34.62 -15.02
N THR A 25 11.26 34.38 -14.01
CA THR A 25 10.86 35.39 -13.02
C THR A 25 11.85 35.53 -11.87
N GLY A 26 12.63 34.47 -11.59
CA GLY A 26 13.47 34.36 -10.41
C GLY A 26 12.75 33.72 -9.24
N LEU A 27 13.49 33.54 -8.13
CA LEU A 27 12.96 33.05 -6.85
C LEU A 27 12.68 34.23 -5.93
N ASP A 28 11.42 34.43 -5.61
CA ASP A 28 11.02 35.35 -4.54
C ASP A 28 11.30 34.72 -3.18
N GLU A 29 11.70 35.56 -2.22
CA GLU A 29 11.95 35.12 -0.82
C GLU A 29 12.82 33.85 -0.72
N ARG A 30 14.03 33.87 -1.28
CA ARG A 30 14.94 32.71 -1.37
C ARG A 30 15.12 31.97 -0.06
N GLY A 31 15.13 32.67 1.08
CA GLY A 31 15.22 32.08 2.41
C GLY A 31 14.03 31.19 2.76
N VAL A 32 12.83 31.59 2.40
CA VAL A 32 11.59 30.83 2.61
C VAL A 32 11.58 29.60 1.69
N ALA A 33 11.88 29.80 0.41
CA ALA A 33 11.96 28.71 -0.57
C ALA A 33 12.98 27.65 -0.16
N LEU A 34 14.15 28.08 0.35
CA LEU A 34 15.20 27.18 0.85
C LEU A 34 14.73 26.41 2.10
N ALA A 35 14.13 27.11 3.08
CA ALA A 35 13.67 26.48 4.32
C ALA A 35 12.62 25.39 4.05
N PHE A 36 11.62 25.70 3.23
CA PHE A 36 10.63 24.69 2.83
C PHE A 36 11.22 23.60 1.92
N GLY A 37 12.14 23.97 1.01
CA GLY A 37 12.86 23.00 0.19
C GLY A 37 13.62 21.98 1.03
N VAL A 38 14.38 22.43 2.04
CA VAL A 38 15.09 21.55 2.97
C VAL A 38 14.12 20.68 3.76
N LEU A 39 13.05 21.27 4.30
CA LEU A 39 12.01 20.53 5.05
C LEU A 39 11.42 19.40 4.20
N ILE A 40 11.04 19.68 2.97
CA ILE A 40 10.44 18.71 2.04
C ILE A 40 11.47 17.65 1.64
N ALA A 41 12.71 18.05 1.34
CA ALA A 41 13.78 17.11 0.99
C ALA A 41 14.11 16.14 2.13
N VAL A 42 14.18 16.63 3.37
CA VAL A 42 14.35 15.79 4.57
C VAL A 42 13.15 14.85 4.74
N GLY A 43 11.94 15.34 4.54
CA GLY A 43 10.72 14.51 4.57
C GLY A 43 10.72 13.39 3.52
N GLU A 44 11.16 13.69 2.31
CA GLU A 44 11.30 12.68 1.24
C GLU A 44 12.47 11.73 1.48
N LEU A 45 13.60 12.22 2.01
CA LEU A 45 14.74 11.39 2.38
C LEU A 45 14.38 10.35 3.44
N THR A 46 13.55 10.75 4.39
CA THR A 46 13.04 9.88 5.45
C THR A 46 11.78 9.12 5.03
N ARG A 47 11.36 9.24 3.77
CA ARG A 47 10.25 8.49 3.19
C ARG A 47 10.42 7.00 3.39
N TRP A 48 9.32 6.36 3.71
CA TRP A 48 9.25 4.94 3.87
C TRP A 48 8.35 4.34 2.78
N SER A 49 8.82 3.25 2.19
CA SER A 49 8.14 2.50 1.16
C SER A 49 8.05 1.05 1.62
N ASP A 50 6.86 0.61 1.96
CA ASP A 50 6.54 -0.81 2.11
C ASP A 50 5.71 -1.25 0.92
N ALA A 51 5.93 -2.48 0.45
CA ALA A 51 5.26 -3.01 -0.74
C ALA A 51 3.72 -3.03 -0.61
N GLU A 52 3.19 -2.95 0.61
CA GLU A 52 1.77 -3.02 0.91
C GLU A 52 1.18 -1.79 1.57
N VAL A 53 1.99 -1.01 2.27
CA VAL A 53 1.54 0.23 2.89
C VAL A 53 1.93 1.37 1.98
N ARG A 54 0.98 2.26 1.72
CA ARG A 54 1.16 3.48 0.93
C ARG A 54 2.51 4.14 1.23
N GLN A 55 3.17 4.61 0.19
CA GLN A 55 4.35 5.46 0.34
C GLN A 55 3.95 6.68 1.16
N ALA A 56 4.36 6.71 2.42
CA ALA A 56 4.03 7.80 3.34
C ALA A 56 5.27 8.66 3.60
N ALA A 57 5.15 9.93 3.32
CA ALA A 57 6.12 10.96 3.68
C ALA A 57 5.37 12.12 4.37
N PRO A 58 4.83 11.92 5.59
CA PRO A 58 4.01 12.91 6.28
C PRO A 58 4.64 14.29 6.35
N LEU A 59 5.93 14.35 6.67
CA LEU A 59 6.68 15.60 6.77
C LEU A 59 6.77 16.33 5.41
N ALA A 60 7.10 15.58 4.35
CA ALA A 60 7.17 16.17 3.00
C ALA A 60 5.78 16.61 2.52
N THR A 61 4.72 15.86 2.84
CA THR A 61 3.35 16.20 2.46
C THR A 61 2.87 17.46 3.18
N ALA A 62 3.01 17.51 4.50
CA ALA A 62 2.63 18.68 5.28
C ALA A 62 3.45 19.91 4.88
N GLY A 63 4.78 19.76 4.69
CA GLY A 63 5.65 20.83 4.24
C GLY A 63 5.29 21.38 2.87
N SER A 64 5.00 20.48 1.90
CA SER A 64 4.59 20.90 0.55
C SER A 64 3.24 21.62 0.53
N LEU A 65 2.25 21.12 1.30
CA LEU A 65 0.95 21.81 1.46
C LEU A 65 1.09 23.12 2.19
N SER A 66 1.89 23.17 3.26
CA SER A 66 2.16 24.40 3.98
C SER A 66 2.77 25.47 3.06
N TYR A 67 3.72 25.10 2.22
CA TYR A 67 4.32 26.03 1.26
C TYR A 67 3.32 26.48 0.18
N ALA A 68 2.47 25.58 -0.29
CA ALA A 68 1.42 25.91 -1.26
C ALA A 68 0.35 26.88 -0.69
N LEU A 69 0.08 26.80 0.61
CA LEU A 69 -0.91 27.60 1.32
C LEU A 69 -0.28 28.78 2.10
N LEU A 70 1.01 29.04 1.88
CA LEU A 70 1.70 30.12 2.59
C LEU A 70 1.31 31.46 2.01
N GLY A 71 0.69 32.31 2.83
CA GLY A 71 0.31 33.65 2.44
C GLY A 71 1.19 34.72 3.06
N ALA A 72 1.76 34.49 4.25
CA ALA A 72 2.60 35.46 4.95
C ALA A 72 3.72 34.75 5.72
N VAL A 73 4.77 35.48 6.05
CA VAL A 73 5.87 35.07 6.95
C VAL A 73 6.11 36.19 7.98
N ALA A 74 5.95 35.85 9.26
CA ALA A 74 6.09 36.82 10.35
C ALA A 74 5.30 38.16 10.13
N GLY A 75 4.05 38.02 9.71
CA GLY A 75 3.15 39.12 9.44
C GLY A 75 3.39 39.85 8.10
N ARG A 76 4.38 39.49 7.32
CA ARG A 76 4.66 40.08 6.00
C ARG A 76 4.08 39.20 4.90
N PRO A 77 3.24 39.73 3.98
CA PRO A 77 2.70 38.94 2.87
C PRO A 77 3.82 38.43 1.98
N THR A 78 3.69 37.16 1.54
CA THR A 78 4.61 36.55 0.55
C THR A 78 4.13 36.84 -0.87
N GLN A 79 5.06 36.85 -1.81
CA GLN A 79 4.76 37.05 -3.23
C GLN A 79 5.08 35.79 -4.07
N ALA A 80 5.31 34.66 -3.41
CA ALA A 80 5.55 33.40 -4.12
C ALA A 80 4.38 33.10 -5.05
N ASP A 81 4.68 32.68 -6.28
CA ASP A 81 3.68 32.23 -7.23
C ASP A 81 3.52 30.70 -7.23
N ALA A 82 2.49 30.20 -7.89
CA ALA A 82 2.22 28.77 -7.97
C ALA A 82 3.35 28.01 -8.70
N ALA A 83 4.01 28.64 -9.69
CA ALA A 83 5.11 28.03 -10.43
C ALA A 83 6.35 27.85 -9.53
N GLN A 84 6.68 28.85 -8.72
CA GLN A 84 7.75 28.76 -7.74
C GLN A 84 7.49 27.62 -6.72
N VAL A 85 6.26 27.52 -6.20
CA VAL A 85 5.89 26.48 -5.26
C VAL A 85 6.11 25.09 -5.86
N VAL A 86 5.59 24.86 -7.07
CA VAL A 86 5.76 23.56 -7.78
C VAL A 86 7.22 23.26 -8.03
N THR A 87 8.00 24.25 -8.46
CA THR A 87 9.44 24.11 -8.75
C THR A 87 10.22 23.70 -7.49
N VAL A 88 10.02 24.39 -6.37
CA VAL A 88 10.71 24.09 -5.11
C VAL A 88 10.32 22.72 -4.60
N VAL A 89 9.03 22.35 -4.63
CA VAL A 89 8.55 21.05 -4.20
C VAL A 89 9.10 19.92 -5.08
N LEU A 90 9.11 20.11 -6.40
CA LEU A 90 9.67 19.13 -7.33
C LEU A 90 11.18 18.96 -7.12
N ALA A 91 11.94 20.05 -7.02
CA ALA A 91 13.38 20.01 -6.77
C ALA A 91 13.71 19.32 -5.43
N ALA A 92 12.99 19.67 -4.36
CA ALA A 92 13.15 19.07 -3.04
C ALA A 92 12.80 17.57 -3.04
N ALA A 93 11.71 17.17 -3.71
CA ALA A 93 11.31 15.78 -3.83
C ALA A 93 12.33 14.96 -4.63
N LEU A 94 12.90 15.49 -5.70
CA LEU A 94 13.97 14.85 -6.47
C LEU A 94 15.24 14.72 -5.64
N LEU A 95 15.67 15.76 -4.93
CA LEU A 95 16.86 15.72 -4.05
C LEU A 95 16.68 14.68 -2.95
N GLY A 96 15.53 14.64 -2.29
CA GLY A 96 15.25 13.64 -1.25
C GLY A 96 15.13 12.21 -1.80
N ALA A 97 14.84 12.05 -3.09
CA ALA A 97 14.75 10.75 -3.75
C ALA A 97 16.12 10.15 -4.12
N VAL A 98 17.17 10.96 -4.30
CA VAL A 98 18.51 10.53 -4.77
C VAL A 98 19.06 9.33 -3.99
N PRO A 99 19.09 9.28 -2.65
CA PRO A 99 19.61 8.13 -1.92
C PRO A 99 18.78 6.86 -2.06
N HIS A 100 17.48 7.00 -2.34
CA HIS A 100 16.58 5.88 -2.61
C HIS A 100 16.85 5.26 -3.97
N ILE A 101 17.10 6.10 -4.98
CA ILE A 101 17.49 5.66 -6.34
C ILE A 101 18.80 4.89 -6.28
N TRP A 102 19.80 5.41 -5.58
CA TRP A 102 21.11 4.77 -5.47
C TRP A 102 21.07 3.41 -4.77
N ARG A 103 20.12 3.20 -3.87
CA ARG A 103 19.85 1.91 -3.21
C ARG A 103 18.96 0.97 -4.03
N GLY A 104 18.70 1.28 -5.30
CA GLY A 104 17.82 0.50 -6.19
C GLY A 104 16.33 0.58 -5.82
N ARG A 105 15.95 1.49 -4.92
CA ARG A 105 14.56 1.79 -4.59
C ARG A 105 14.11 2.96 -5.47
N THR A 106 13.65 2.67 -6.66
CA THR A 106 13.13 3.73 -7.55
C THR A 106 11.95 4.43 -6.89
N PRO A 107 11.99 5.79 -6.76
CA PRO A 107 10.78 6.53 -6.50
C PRO A 107 9.84 6.23 -7.65
N THR A 108 8.65 5.76 -7.35
CA THR A 108 7.68 5.54 -8.42
C THR A 108 7.38 6.90 -9.04
N LEU A 109 7.49 7.01 -10.36
CA LEU A 109 7.10 8.22 -11.09
C LEU A 109 5.70 8.69 -10.69
N ASP A 110 4.85 7.75 -10.29
CA ASP A 110 3.52 8.00 -9.75
C ASP A 110 3.53 8.87 -8.50
N HIS A 111 4.46 8.64 -7.57
CA HIS A 111 4.56 9.46 -6.36
C HIS A 111 4.94 10.89 -6.67
N LEU A 112 5.92 11.08 -7.56
CA LEU A 112 6.33 12.41 -8.01
C LEU A 112 5.20 13.11 -8.78
N ALA A 113 4.55 12.41 -9.71
CA ALA A 113 3.45 12.95 -10.48
C ALA A 113 2.28 13.38 -9.59
N ARG A 114 1.88 12.54 -8.65
CA ARG A 114 0.86 12.90 -7.65
C ARG A 114 1.27 14.14 -6.85
N ARG A 115 2.50 14.18 -6.33
CA ARG A 115 3.01 15.30 -5.54
C ARG A 115 2.92 16.61 -6.33
N VAL A 116 3.44 16.63 -7.55
CA VAL A 116 3.44 17.81 -8.41
C VAL A 116 2.02 18.27 -8.72
N LEU A 117 1.13 17.37 -9.12
CA LEU A 117 -0.24 17.73 -9.49
C LEU A 117 -1.07 18.18 -8.27
N THR A 118 -0.96 17.48 -7.14
CA THR A 118 -1.71 17.82 -5.92
C THR A 118 -1.26 19.16 -5.34
N VAL A 119 0.05 19.38 -5.25
CA VAL A 119 0.60 20.64 -4.75
C VAL A 119 0.36 21.77 -5.73
N GLY A 120 0.52 21.52 -7.03
CA GLY A 120 0.21 22.46 -8.10
C GLY A 120 -1.25 22.91 -8.05
N PHE A 121 -2.18 21.97 -7.84
CA PHE A 121 -3.59 22.28 -7.66
C PHE A 121 -3.81 23.21 -6.47
N ALA A 122 -3.27 22.88 -5.29
CA ALA A 122 -3.39 23.71 -4.10
C ALA A 122 -2.80 25.11 -4.32
N ALA A 123 -1.61 25.20 -4.92
CA ALA A 123 -0.92 26.47 -5.18
C ALA A 123 -1.68 27.33 -6.19
N VAL A 124 -2.17 26.77 -7.29
CA VAL A 124 -2.95 27.50 -8.31
C VAL A 124 -4.28 28.00 -7.74
N CYS A 125 -4.92 27.24 -6.86
CA CYS A 125 -6.16 27.70 -6.21
C CYS A 125 -5.92 28.77 -5.14
N PHE A 126 -4.76 28.78 -4.47
CA PHE A 126 -4.51 29.70 -3.36
C PHE A 126 -3.68 30.92 -3.74
N GLN A 127 -2.51 30.74 -4.34
CA GLN A 127 -1.52 31.81 -4.52
C GLN A 127 -2.02 33.00 -5.37
N PRO A 128 -2.68 32.78 -6.54
CA PRO A 128 -3.16 33.90 -7.33
C PRO A 128 -4.24 34.74 -6.63
N LEU A 129 -5.08 34.11 -5.82
CA LEU A 129 -6.12 34.80 -5.07
C LEU A 129 -5.53 35.57 -3.89
N TYR A 130 -4.54 34.98 -3.22
CA TYR A 130 -3.85 35.64 -2.12
C TYR A 130 -3.06 36.86 -2.62
N ASN A 131 -2.26 36.71 -3.67
CA ASN A 131 -1.42 37.76 -4.23
C ASN A 131 -2.23 38.93 -4.82
N LYS A 132 -3.47 38.68 -5.27
CA LYS A 132 -4.41 39.71 -5.70
C LYS A 132 -5.13 40.43 -4.53
N GLY A 133 -4.85 40.02 -3.27
CA GLY A 133 -5.46 40.61 -2.11
C GLY A 133 -6.94 40.28 -1.88
N VAL A 134 -7.46 39.23 -2.55
CA VAL A 134 -8.89 38.83 -2.44
C VAL A 134 -9.27 38.52 -1.00
N PHE A 135 -8.34 38.06 -0.18
CA PHE A 135 -8.59 37.68 1.22
C PHE A 135 -8.30 38.79 2.22
N ALA A 136 -7.86 39.95 1.79
CA ALA A 136 -7.47 41.06 2.68
C ALA A 136 -8.62 41.56 3.56
N SER A 137 -9.86 41.45 3.09
CA SER A 137 -11.07 41.85 3.83
C SER A 137 -11.77 40.71 4.57
N TRP A 138 -11.23 39.47 4.47
CA TRP A 138 -11.91 38.31 5.04
C TRP A 138 -11.70 38.23 6.57
N SER A 139 -12.77 37.91 7.29
CA SER A 139 -12.69 37.63 8.72
C SER A 139 -11.91 36.32 8.96
N GLY A 140 -11.27 36.17 10.13
CA GLY A 140 -10.53 34.94 10.48
C GLY A 140 -11.30 33.64 10.28
N PRO A 141 -12.58 33.55 10.70
CA PRO A 141 -13.39 32.35 10.45
C PRO A 141 -13.63 32.04 8.96
N ALA A 142 -13.90 33.05 8.13
CA ALA A 142 -14.12 32.85 6.70
C ALA A 142 -12.84 32.37 6.00
N TYR A 143 -11.69 32.96 6.37
CA TYR A 143 -10.39 32.51 5.86
C TYR A 143 -10.06 31.05 6.29
N ALA A 144 -10.35 30.71 7.55
CA ALA A 144 -10.17 29.34 8.04
C ALA A 144 -11.05 28.33 7.30
N LEU A 145 -12.32 28.66 7.03
CA LEU A 145 -13.22 27.82 6.24
C LEU A 145 -12.71 27.62 4.81
N LEU A 146 -12.18 28.65 4.17
CA LEU A 146 -11.55 28.53 2.86
C LEU A 146 -10.38 27.55 2.89
N LEU A 147 -9.47 27.67 3.86
CA LEU A 147 -8.34 26.76 3.99
C LEU A 147 -8.80 25.31 4.18
N VAL A 148 -9.81 25.09 5.04
CA VAL A 148 -10.39 23.75 5.22
C VAL A 148 -11.00 23.21 3.92
N ALA A 149 -11.80 24.03 3.23
CA ALA A 149 -12.41 23.63 1.95
C ALA A 149 -11.33 23.29 0.90
N LEU A 150 -10.28 24.12 0.81
CA LEU A 150 -9.17 23.88 -0.13
C LEU A 150 -8.37 22.63 0.24
N LEU A 151 -8.14 22.37 1.53
CA LEU A 151 -7.52 21.13 2.00
C LEU A 151 -8.36 19.89 1.63
N CYS A 152 -9.67 19.95 1.88
CA CYS A 152 -10.58 18.85 1.50
C CYS A 152 -10.55 18.58 0.00
N LEU A 153 -10.59 19.64 -0.80
CA LEU A 153 -10.54 19.53 -2.25
C LEU A 153 -9.19 19.00 -2.76
N THR A 154 -8.09 19.45 -2.16
CA THR A 154 -6.74 18.96 -2.45
C THR A 154 -6.59 17.49 -2.07
N ALA A 155 -7.08 17.08 -0.91
CA ALA A 155 -7.07 15.70 -0.46
C ALA A 155 -7.92 14.79 -1.36
N LEU A 156 -9.08 15.29 -1.82
CA LEU A 156 -9.91 14.58 -2.79
C LEU A 156 -9.19 14.43 -4.13
N CYS A 157 -8.53 15.49 -4.62
CA CYS A 157 -7.71 15.43 -5.83
C CYS A 157 -6.62 14.36 -5.70
N ASP A 158 -5.90 14.31 -4.59
CA ASP A 158 -4.87 13.30 -4.33
C ASP A 158 -5.45 11.88 -4.31
N ALA A 159 -6.60 11.67 -3.65
CA ALA A 159 -7.27 10.38 -3.60
C ALA A 159 -7.72 9.90 -4.99
N VAL A 160 -8.27 10.79 -5.81
CA VAL A 160 -8.68 10.49 -7.18
C VAL A 160 -7.47 10.13 -8.04
N LEU A 161 -6.37 10.89 -7.95
CA LEU A 161 -5.12 10.61 -8.67
C LEU A 161 -4.53 9.26 -8.24
N ALA A 162 -4.51 8.97 -6.93
CA ALA A 162 -4.04 7.70 -6.40
C ALA A 162 -4.85 6.52 -6.92
N ALA A 163 -6.19 6.61 -6.84
CA ALA A 163 -7.09 5.57 -7.33
C ALA A 163 -6.98 5.37 -8.85
N ALA A 164 -6.83 6.48 -9.61
CA ALA A 164 -6.66 6.42 -11.07
C ALA A 164 -5.35 5.73 -11.48
N LEU A 165 -4.25 6.05 -10.81
CA LEU A 165 -2.96 5.41 -11.05
C LEU A 165 -2.98 3.93 -10.65
N ALA A 166 -3.57 3.60 -9.50
CA ALA A 166 -3.74 2.23 -9.05
C ALA A 166 -4.60 1.42 -10.03
N HIS A 167 -5.75 1.97 -10.47
CA HIS A 167 -6.60 1.37 -11.50
C HIS A 167 -5.85 1.13 -12.81
N ALA A 168 -5.09 2.12 -13.28
CA ALA A 168 -4.32 2.01 -14.52
C ALA A 168 -3.23 0.92 -14.46
N ARG A 169 -2.66 0.66 -13.28
CA ARG A 169 -1.63 -0.36 -13.07
C ARG A 169 -2.21 -1.76 -12.85
N THR A 170 -3.20 -1.85 -11.96
CA THR A 170 -3.73 -3.14 -11.48
C THR A 170 -4.95 -3.60 -12.25
N ARG A 171 -5.60 -2.70 -13.02
CA ARG A 171 -6.90 -2.89 -13.68
C ARG A 171 -8.05 -3.23 -12.72
N TRP A 172 -7.84 -3.08 -11.43
CA TRP A 172 -8.91 -3.27 -10.45
C TRP A 172 -9.99 -2.20 -10.56
N PRO A 173 -11.23 -2.49 -10.13
CA PRO A 173 -12.33 -1.55 -10.19
C PRO A 173 -11.98 -0.23 -9.48
N PHE A 174 -12.24 0.89 -10.15
CA PHE A 174 -11.91 2.23 -9.62
C PHE A 174 -12.64 2.57 -8.31
N GLY A 175 -13.94 2.16 -8.20
CA GLY A 175 -14.76 2.49 -7.04
C GLY A 175 -14.23 1.98 -5.70
N PRO A 176 -13.88 0.68 -5.56
CA PRO A 176 -13.24 0.14 -4.38
C PRO A 176 -11.90 0.81 -4.05
N LEU A 177 -11.06 1.06 -5.05
CA LEU A 177 -9.77 1.75 -4.88
C LEU A 177 -9.97 3.17 -4.34
N LEU A 178 -10.88 3.94 -4.92
CA LEU A 178 -11.20 5.29 -4.44
C LEU A 178 -11.75 5.28 -3.01
N ARG A 179 -12.64 4.33 -2.70
CA ARG A 179 -13.19 4.20 -1.34
C ARG A 179 -12.10 3.91 -0.32
N GLU A 180 -11.12 3.11 -0.67
CA GLU A 180 -9.98 2.81 0.20
C GLU A 180 -9.07 4.02 0.38
N GLU A 181 -8.81 4.79 -0.71
CA GLU A 181 -8.07 6.05 -0.64
C GLU A 181 -8.78 7.07 0.26
N LEU A 182 -10.10 7.23 0.12
CA LEU A 182 -10.89 8.14 0.96
C LEU A 182 -10.91 7.71 2.44
N ARG A 183 -11.03 6.42 2.73
CA ARG A 183 -10.94 5.92 4.11
C ARG A 183 -9.57 6.20 4.74
N GLY A 184 -8.50 6.08 3.96
CA GLY A 184 -7.15 6.43 4.41
C GLY A 184 -6.97 7.92 4.70
N LEU A 185 -7.71 8.79 4.01
CA LEU A 185 -7.72 10.23 4.30
C LEU A 185 -8.40 10.56 5.64
N LEU A 186 -9.46 9.83 6.02
CA LEU A 186 -10.17 10.07 7.28
C LEU A 186 -9.33 9.76 8.54
N GLY A 187 -8.21 9.06 8.37
CA GLY A 187 -7.26 8.78 9.45
C GLY A 187 -6.04 9.72 9.43
N ILE A 188 -4.87 9.13 9.22
CA ILE A 188 -3.58 9.84 9.25
C ILE A 188 -3.49 10.92 8.16
N GLY A 189 -4.14 10.71 7.01
CA GLY A 189 -4.11 11.65 5.90
C GLY A 189 -4.68 13.03 6.27
N SER A 190 -5.83 13.08 6.96
CA SER A 190 -6.45 14.32 7.42
C SER A 190 -5.57 15.05 8.44
N ALA A 191 -4.96 14.32 9.37
CA ALA A 191 -4.04 14.89 10.35
C ALA A 191 -2.82 15.55 9.69
N VAL A 192 -2.23 14.90 8.68
CA VAL A 192 -1.08 15.44 7.92
C VAL A 192 -1.49 16.70 7.14
N CYS A 193 -2.63 16.68 6.47
CA CYS A 193 -3.15 17.84 5.74
C CYS A 193 -3.45 19.02 6.68
N ALA A 194 -4.13 18.76 7.80
CA ALA A 194 -4.42 19.77 8.82
C ALA A 194 -3.14 20.37 9.40
N THR A 195 -2.12 19.52 9.69
CA THR A 195 -0.81 19.99 10.16
C THR A 195 -0.15 20.92 9.13
N GLY A 196 -0.27 20.61 7.83
CA GLY A 196 0.25 21.47 6.76
C GLY A 196 -0.38 22.89 6.78
N ALA A 197 -1.70 22.97 6.95
CA ALA A 197 -2.38 24.28 7.07
C ALA A 197 -2.02 25.02 8.36
N VAL A 198 -2.00 24.31 9.50
CA VAL A 198 -1.61 24.93 10.79
C VAL A 198 -0.16 25.39 10.74
N MET A 199 0.72 24.66 10.07
CA MET A 199 2.12 25.05 9.84
C MET A 199 2.19 26.33 8.99
N ALA A 200 1.38 26.47 7.92
CA ALA A 200 1.32 27.70 7.12
C ALA A 200 0.89 28.90 7.97
N LEU A 201 -0.16 28.72 8.79
CA LEU A 201 -0.61 29.75 9.72
C LEU A 201 0.44 30.07 10.81
N GLY A 202 1.11 29.06 11.33
CA GLY A 202 2.20 29.21 12.30
C GLY A 202 3.37 30.00 11.72
N VAL A 203 3.75 29.73 10.47
CA VAL A 203 4.79 30.49 9.75
C VAL A 203 4.33 31.93 9.48
N ALA A 204 3.04 32.14 9.20
CA ALA A 204 2.50 33.44 8.97
C ALA A 204 2.64 34.36 10.23
N VAL A 205 2.54 33.78 11.43
CA VAL A 205 2.65 34.51 12.70
C VAL A 205 4.08 34.53 13.25
N ALA A 206 4.69 33.37 13.43
CA ALA A 206 5.98 33.17 14.10
C ALA A 206 7.19 33.14 13.14
N GLY A 207 6.94 33.27 11.83
CA GLY A 207 7.99 33.14 10.81
C GLY A 207 8.53 31.74 10.70
N LEU A 208 9.71 31.58 10.12
CA LEU A 208 10.32 30.28 9.83
C LEU A 208 10.63 29.44 11.09
N TRP A 209 10.64 30.04 12.28
CA TRP A 209 10.80 29.31 13.55
C TRP A 209 9.65 28.35 13.85
N ALA A 210 8.49 28.54 13.23
CA ALA A 210 7.40 27.59 13.31
C ALA A 210 7.76 26.22 12.69
N LEU A 211 8.61 26.17 11.65
CA LEU A 211 8.96 24.94 10.96
C LEU A 211 9.58 23.88 11.88
N PRO A 212 10.64 24.16 12.67
CA PRO A 212 11.19 23.17 13.60
C PRO A 212 10.17 22.65 14.61
N VAL A 213 9.27 23.52 15.09
CA VAL A 213 8.23 23.15 16.06
C VAL A 213 7.27 22.11 15.48
N PHE A 214 6.84 22.28 14.24
CA PHE A 214 5.96 21.34 13.55
C PHE A 214 6.68 20.13 12.97
N CYS A 215 8.00 20.24 12.71
CA CYS A 215 8.81 19.10 12.26
C CYS A 215 8.85 17.98 13.28
N LEU A 216 8.99 18.28 14.56
CA LEU A 216 9.19 17.28 15.60
C LEU A 216 8.03 16.27 15.70
N PRO A 217 6.75 16.69 15.88
CA PRO A 217 5.63 15.76 15.92
C PRO A 217 5.45 14.99 14.59
N LEU A 218 5.70 15.63 13.44
CA LEU A 218 5.63 14.96 12.15
C LEU A 218 6.72 13.89 11.97
N LEU A 219 7.95 14.16 12.41
CA LEU A 219 9.04 13.18 12.43
C LEU A 219 8.73 12.02 13.38
N LEU A 220 8.19 12.29 14.55
CA LEU A 220 7.76 11.24 15.49
C LEU A 220 6.65 10.38 14.90
N THR A 221 5.66 10.99 14.24
CA THR A 221 4.61 10.27 13.52
C THR A 221 5.21 9.38 12.42
N GLN A 222 6.12 9.94 11.63
CA GLN A 222 6.80 9.21 10.55
C GLN A 222 7.63 8.04 11.10
N LEU A 223 8.35 8.24 12.20
CA LEU A 223 9.11 7.18 12.87
C LEU A 223 8.19 6.08 13.42
N SER A 224 7.07 6.46 14.04
CA SER A 224 6.06 5.52 14.55
C SER A 224 5.47 4.67 13.43
N LEU A 225 5.12 5.29 12.30
CA LEU A 225 4.63 4.57 11.12
C LEU A 225 5.67 3.60 10.56
N ARG A 226 6.95 4.01 10.50
CA ARG A 226 8.04 3.11 10.08
C ARG A 226 8.19 1.91 11.01
N ARG A 227 8.14 2.14 12.33
CA ARG A 227 8.22 1.05 13.32
C ARG A 227 7.02 0.12 13.20
N TYR A 228 5.82 0.67 13.08
CA TYR A 228 4.60 -0.12 12.90
C TYR A 228 4.69 -1.04 11.69
N ALA A 229 5.18 -0.52 10.55
CA ALA A 229 5.35 -1.33 9.37
C ALA A 229 6.46 -2.37 9.48
N ALA A 230 7.59 -2.03 10.13
CA ALA A 230 8.65 -3.00 10.37
C ALA A 230 8.13 -4.18 11.22
N VAL A 231 7.36 -3.91 12.26
CA VAL A 231 6.70 -4.95 13.07
C VAL A 231 5.76 -5.79 12.20
N ARG A 232 4.94 -5.15 11.38
CA ARG A 232 4.01 -5.85 10.48
C ARG A 232 4.74 -6.73 9.45
N ALA A 233 5.85 -6.25 8.90
CA ALA A 233 6.68 -7.03 7.99
C ALA A 233 7.29 -8.26 8.69
N THR A 234 7.73 -8.12 9.95
CA THR A 234 8.22 -9.24 10.77
C THR A 234 7.12 -10.27 11.00
N TYR A 235 5.91 -9.83 11.34
CA TYR A 235 4.75 -10.74 11.48
C TYR A 235 4.48 -11.53 10.21
N ARG A 236 4.45 -10.88 9.06
CA ARG A 236 4.27 -11.56 7.76
C ARG A 236 5.36 -12.58 7.50
N GLN A 237 6.61 -12.22 7.78
CA GLN A 237 7.73 -13.14 7.62
C GLN A 237 7.60 -14.36 8.54
N THR A 238 7.18 -14.18 9.78
CA THR A 238 6.93 -15.27 10.73
C THR A 238 5.81 -16.20 10.21
N ILE A 239 4.69 -15.62 9.77
CA ILE A 239 3.57 -16.39 9.21
C ILE A 239 3.99 -17.16 7.95
N ALA A 240 4.75 -16.52 7.05
CA ALA A 240 5.29 -17.18 5.87
C ALA A 240 6.28 -18.31 6.20
N SER A 241 7.00 -18.19 7.32
CA SER A 241 7.88 -19.25 7.82
C SER A 241 7.10 -20.42 8.41
N LEU A 242 6.00 -20.15 9.12
CA LEU A 242 5.08 -21.17 9.63
C LEU A 242 4.37 -21.92 8.49
N ALA A 243 3.92 -21.20 7.46
CA ALA A 243 3.38 -21.82 6.25
C ALA A 243 4.40 -22.75 5.56
N ARG A 244 5.68 -22.38 5.61
CA ARG A 244 6.76 -23.23 5.06
C ARG A 244 7.01 -24.49 5.89
N ALA A 245 6.64 -24.50 7.16
CA ALA A 245 6.76 -25.69 7.99
C ALA A 245 5.88 -26.84 7.49
N THR A 246 4.68 -26.57 6.94
CA THR A 246 3.82 -27.60 6.31
C THR A 246 4.45 -28.19 5.06
N GLU A 247 5.16 -27.35 4.28
CA GLU A 247 5.88 -27.79 3.08
C GLU A 247 7.10 -28.66 3.45
N ILE A 248 7.88 -28.24 4.46
CA ILE A 248 9.07 -28.98 4.93
C ILE A 248 8.69 -30.32 5.55
N ALA A 249 7.56 -30.36 6.26
CA ALA A 249 7.02 -31.60 6.83
C ALA A 249 6.41 -32.54 5.79
N GLY A 250 6.36 -32.12 4.51
CA GLY A 250 5.77 -32.92 3.43
C GLY A 250 4.25 -32.97 3.42
N CYS A 251 3.59 -32.15 4.30
CA CYS A 251 2.13 -32.09 4.37
C CYS A 251 1.53 -31.36 3.16
N THR A 252 2.26 -30.40 2.58
CA THR A 252 1.78 -29.62 1.42
C THR A 252 2.89 -29.45 0.39
N PRO A 253 2.55 -29.34 -0.91
CA PRO A 253 3.54 -29.10 -1.96
C PRO A 253 4.21 -27.73 -1.84
N THR A 254 5.46 -27.64 -2.28
CA THR A 254 6.25 -26.42 -2.25
C THR A 254 5.53 -25.24 -2.90
N GLY A 255 5.38 -24.14 -2.17
CA GLY A 255 4.76 -22.90 -2.62
C GLY A 255 3.23 -22.93 -2.66
N HIS A 256 2.57 -24.01 -2.26
CA HIS A 256 1.10 -24.14 -2.26
C HIS A 256 0.44 -22.99 -1.47
N ALA A 257 0.79 -22.84 -0.20
CA ALA A 257 0.20 -21.81 0.66
C ALA A 257 0.34 -20.38 0.09
N ARG A 258 1.48 -20.09 -0.57
CA ARG A 258 1.70 -18.79 -1.21
C ARG A 258 0.83 -18.60 -2.46
N ARG A 259 0.66 -19.63 -3.29
CA ARG A 259 -0.21 -19.56 -4.46
C ARG A 259 -1.67 -19.38 -4.05
N VAL A 260 -2.13 -20.13 -3.05
CA VAL A 260 -3.47 -19.98 -2.48
C VAL A 260 -3.65 -18.56 -1.92
N ALA A 261 -2.69 -18.03 -1.15
CA ALA A 261 -2.77 -16.69 -0.60
C ALA A 261 -2.81 -15.61 -1.71
N ALA A 262 -1.94 -15.70 -2.72
CA ALA A 262 -1.89 -14.74 -3.81
C ALA A 262 -3.20 -14.71 -4.61
N LEU A 263 -3.74 -15.88 -4.95
CA LEU A 263 -4.99 -15.98 -5.70
C LEU A 263 -6.20 -15.57 -4.84
N SER A 264 -6.21 -15.94 -3.55
CA SER A 264 -7.24 -15.50 -2.59
C SER A 264 -7.29 -13.98 -2.44
N LEU A 265 -6.12 -13.33 -2.36
CA LEU A 265 -6.04 -11.87 -2.33
C LEU A 265 -6.61 -11.23 -3.60
N ALA A 266 -6.33 -11.79 -4.77
CA ALA A 266 -6.86 -11.29 -6.04
C ALA A 266 -8.39 -11.39 -6.07
N VAL A 267 -8.95 -12.54 -5.66
CA VAL A 267 -10.40 -12.75 -5.53
C VAL A 267 -11.01 -11.82 -4.47
N GLY A 268 -10.35 -11.66 -3.32
CA GLY A 268 -10.83 -10.77 -2.26
C GLY A 268 -10.92 -9.30 -2.72
N ARG A 269 -9.96 -8.87 -3.52
CA ARG A 269 -9.95 -7.52 -4.12
C ARG A 269 -11.05 -7.35 -5.16
N ASP A 270 -11.26 -8.33 -6.02
CA ASP A 270 -12.36 -8.32 -7.01
C ASP A 270 -13.73 -8.25 -6.32
N LEU A 271 -13.86 -8.92 -5.18
CA LEU A 271 -15.07 -8.87 -4.33
C LEU A 271 -15.17 -7.59 -3.49
N GLY A 272 -14.16 -6.71 -3.51
CA GLY A 272 -14.18 -5.42 -2.83
C GLY A 272 -13.91 -5.49 -1.32
N LEU A 273 -13.18 -6.49 -0.83
CA LEU A 273 -12.75 -6.58 0.57
C LEU A 273 -11.87 -5.38 0.94
N THR A 274 -12.00 -4.91 2.17
CA THR A 274 -11.20 -3.81 2.71
C THR A 274 -9.76 -4.27 3.01
N GLY A 275 -8.82 -3.33 3.14
CA GLY A 275 -7.41 -3.65 3.45
C GLY A 275 -7.24 -4.47 4.73
N GLY A 276 -8.07 -4.24 5.77
CA GLY A 276 -8.08 -5.06 6.98
C GLY A 276 -8.55 -6.49 6.74
N GLU A 277 -9.63 -6.66 5.97
CA GLU A 277 -10.16 -7.97 5.59
C GLU A 277 -9.19 -8.72 4.67
N LEU A 278 -8.52 -8.03 3.75
CA LEU A 278 -7.48 -8.62 2.91
C LEU A 278 -6.28 -9.11 3.72
N THR A 279 -5.89 -8.39 4.78
CA THR A 279 -4.83 -8.85 5.68
C THR A 279 -5.21 -10.13 6.42
N VAL A 280 -6.45 -10.21 6.94
CA VAL A 280 -6.98 -11.42 7.57
C VAL A 280 -7.03 -12.57 6.58
N LEU A 281 -7.50 -12.32 5.34
CA LEU A 281 -7.57 -13.29 4.26
C LEU A 281 -6.17 -13.83 3.90
N GLU A 282 -5.18 -12.95 3.76
CA GLU A 282 -3.79 -13.33 3.45
C GLU A 282 -3.21 -14.26 4.50
N TYR A 283 -3.32 -13.86 5.77
CA TYR A 283 -2.75 -14.65 6.86
C TYR A 283 -3.47 -15.99 7.03
N ALA A 284 -4.79 -16.00 6.91
CA ALA A 284 -5.57 -17.23 6.96
C ALA A 284 -5.25 -18.15 5.78
N ALA A 285 -5.10 -17.61 4.58
CA ALA A 285 -4.72 -18.38 3.40
C ALA A 285 -3.30 -18.96 3.48
N LEU A 286 -2.35 -18.25 4.09
CA LEU A 286 -1.01 -18.78 4.35
C LEU A 286 -1.03 -19.91 5.36
N MET A 287 -1.94 -19.88 6.33
CA MET A 287 -1.97 -20.83 7.47
C MET A 287 -3.13 -21.84 7.39
N HIS A 288 -3.88 -21.89 6.27
CA HIS A 288 -5.08 -22.71 6.17
C HIS A 288 -4.84 -24.21 6.40
N ASP A 289 -3.67 -24.68 6.05
CA ASP A 289 -3.27 -26.10 6.16
C ASP A 289 -2.41 -26.42 7.40
N ILE A 290 -2.15 -25.42 8.27
CA ILE A 290 -1.23 -25.64 9.41
C ILE A 290 -1.71 -26.73 10.37
N GLY A 291 -3.00 -27.03 10.38
CA GLY A 291 -3.58 -28.09 11.18
C GLY A 291 -3.10 -29.51 10.76
N GLN A 292 -2.61 -29.67 9.56
CA GLN A 292 -2.04 -30.95 9.09
C GLN A 292 -0.80 -31.35 9.89
N LEU A 293 -0.03 -30.40 10.43
CA LEU A 293 1.12 -30.67 11.30
C LEU A 293 0.74 -31.38 12.60
N SER A 294 -0.53 -31.34 13.00
CA SER A 294 -1.04 -32.00 14.20
C SER A 294 -1.61 -33.40 13.91
N LEU A 295 -1.52 -33.88 12.68
CA LEU A 295 -1.94 -35.23 12.31
C LEU A 295 -0.78 -36.22 12.49
N VAL A 296 -1.10 -37.43 12.94
CA VAL A 296 -0.12 -38.52 13.06
C VAL A 296 0.33 -38.96 11.66
N ASP A 297 -0.64 -39.13 10.77
CA ASP A 297 -0.39 -39.48 9.37
C ASP A 297 -0.70 -38.26 8.49
N PRO A 298 0.30 -37.70 7.77
CA PRO A 298 0.07 -36.57 6.89
C PRO A 298 -0.84 -36.96 5.73
N VAL A 299 -1.65 -35.99 5.29
CA VAL A 299 -2.52 -36.18 4.11
C VAL A 299 -1.63 -36.29 2.86
N PRO A 300 -1.75 -37.36 2.04
CA PRO A 300 -0.94 -37.49 0.84
C PRO A 300 -1.07 -36.29 -0.09
N ALA A 301 0.08 -35.69 -0.48
CA ALA A 301 0.17 -34.49 -1.32
C ALA A 301 -0.63 -33.26 -0.81
N GLY A 302 -1.11 -33.29 0.44
CA GLY A 302 -1.88 -32.21 1.05
C GLY A 302 -3.26 -31.99 0.42
N ALA A 303 -3.83 -32.98 -0.26
CA ALA A 303 -5.13 -32.88 -0.93
C ALA A 303 -6.28 -32.89 0.09
N THR A 304 -6.47 -31.79 0.78
CA THR A 304 -7.50 -31.67 1.82
C THR A 304 -8.91 -31.51 1.27
N ALA A 305 -9.07 -31.01 0.05
CA ALA A 305 -10.39 -30.78 -0.55
C ALA A 305 -11.17 -32.06 -0.82
N ASP A 306 -10.49 -33.16 -1.09
CA ASP A 306 -11.12 -34.46 -1.39
C ASP A 306 -11.37 -35.34 -0.15
N LEU A 307 -10.98 -34.88 1.04
CA LEU A 307 -11.21 -35.59 2.29
C LEU A 307 -12.69 -35.57 2.72
N PRO A 308 -13.15 -36.57 3.48
CA PRO A 308 -14.46 -36.52 4.13
C PRO A 308 -14.62 -35.25 4.99
N ALA A 309 -15.80 -34.64 4.99
CA ALA A 309 -16.09 -33.37 5.69
C ALA A 309 -15.68 -33.40 7.19
N ALA A 310 -15.83 -34.52 7.88
CA ALA A 310 -15.41 -34.67 9.26
C ALA A 310 -13.89 -34.53 9.46
N GLN A 311 -13.08 -35.03 8.51
CA GLN A 311 -11.63 -34.91 8.53
C GLN A 311 -11.19 -33.48 8.20
N GLN A 312 -11.80 -32.86 7.17
CA GLN A 312 -11.55 -31.46 6.83
C GLN A 312 -11.82 -30.58 8.06
N ARG A 313 -12.94 -30.78 8.74
CA ARG A 313 -13.32 -30.03 9.92
C ARG A 313 -12.33 -30.24 11.08
N ARG A 314 -11.84 -31.46 11.29
CA ARG A 314 -10.82 -31.75 12.31
C ARG A 314 -9.52 -30.98 12.02
N ILE A 315 -9.04 -30.99 10.77
CA ILE A 315 -7.84 -30.26 10.35
C ILE A 315 -8.02 -28.75 10.57
N ALA A 316 -9.18 -28.21 10.17
CA ALA A 316 -9.49 -26.81 10.32
C ALA A 316 -9.50 -26.36 11.81
N LEU A 317 -10.10 -27.17 12.70
CA LEU A 317 -10.12 -26.90 14.14
C LEU A 317 -8.73 -26.94 14.76
N LEU A 318 -7.90 -27.94 14.41
CA LEU A 318 -6.52 -28.03 14.86
C LEU A 318 -5.71 -26.83 14.32
N GLY A 319 -5.91 -26.45 13.06
CA GLY A 319 -5.29 -25.28 12.47
C GLY A 319 -5.62 -23.99 13.21
N GLY A 320 -6.90 -23.76 13.50
CA GLY A 320 -7.32 -22.61 14.29
C GLY A 320 -6.74 -22.58 15.72
N ALA A 321 -6.61 -23.74 16.36
CA ALA A 321 -5.96 -23.83 17.65
C ALA A 321 -4.48 -23.44 17.59
N VAL A 322 -3.74 -23.90 16.58
CA VAL A 322 -2.34 -23.50 16.33
C VAL A 322 -2.25 -22.00 16.07
N VAL A 323 -3.13 -21.46 15.19
CA VAL A 323 -3.14 -20.03 14.85
C VAL A 323 -3.33 -19.15 16.09
N ARG A 324 -4.19 -19.54 17.03
CA ARG A 324 -4.38 -18.80 18.30
C ARG A 324 -3.10 -18.69 19.12
N GLN A 325 -2.20 -19.67 19.05
CA GLN A 325 -0.94 -19.65 19.79
C GLN A 325 0.12 -18.73 19.14
N THR A 326 -0.08 -18.32 17.89
CA THR A 326 0.91 -17.49 17.18
C THR A 326 0.82 -15.99 17.48
N GLY A 327 -0.17 -15.56 18.29
CA GLY A 327 -0.39 -14.15 18.60
C GLY A 327 -0.97 -13.31 17.45
N VAL A 328 -1.38 -13.96 16.35
CA VAL A 328 -2.08 -13.31 15.23
C VAL A 328 -3.53 -12.98 15.65
N SER A 329 -4.15 -12.01 14.96
CA SER A 329 -5.54 -11.63 15.22
C SER A 329 -6.47 -12.84 15.29
N SER A 330 -7.35 -12.88 16.29
CA SER A 330 -8.37 -13.92 16.45
C SER A 330 -9.25 -14.13 15.22
N ALA A 331 -9.44 -13.07 14.42
CA ALA A 331 -10.17 -13.15 13.16
C ALA A 331 -9.53 -14.13 12.17
N VAL A 332 -8.20 -14.25 12.15
CA VAL A 332 -7.47 -15.22 11.30
C VAL A 332 -7.76 -16.65 11.75
N ALA A 333 -7.73 -16.91 13.07
CA ALA A 333 -8.04 -18.22 13.62
C ALA A 333 -9.48 -18.66 13.29
N VAL A 334 -10.44 -17.72 13.40
CA VAL A 334 -11.85 -17.97 13.05
C VAL A 334 -12.00 -18.35 11.57
N VAL A 335 -11.29 -17.67 10.66
CA VAL A 335 -11.33 -18.00 9.23
C VAL A 335 -10.77 -19.39 8.98
N VAL A 336 -9.62 -19.74 9.59
CA VAL A 336 -9.00 -21.07 9.45
C VAL A 336 -9.89 -22.16 10.04
N GLU A 337 -10.52 -21.95 11.18
CA GLU A 337 -11.43 -22.93 11.79
C GLU A 337 -12.67 -23.20 10.96
N ARG A 338 -13.23 -22.11 10.40
CA ARG A 338 -14.53 -22.18 9.71
C ARG A 338 -14.43 -22.48 8.22
N GLN A 339 -13.25 -22.71 7.68
CA GLN A 339 -13.07 -23.01 6.24
C GLN A 339 -13.71 -24.36 5.83
N ALA A 340 -13.91 -25.27 6.77
CA ALA A 340 -14.55 -26.57 6.53
C ALA A 340 -16.04 -26.61 6.90
N ASP A 341 -16.61 -25.51 7.37
CA ASP A 341 -18.05 -25.40 7.64
C ASP A 341 -18.85 -25.36 6.30
N PRO A 342 -20.17 -25.57 6.32
CA PRO A 342 -21.01 -25.30 5.15
C PRO A 342 -20.82 -23.87 4.66
N TYR A 343 -20.74 -23.65 3.34
CA TYR A 343 -20.34 -22.34 2.79
C TYR A 343 -21.24 -21.18 3.24
N ARG A 344 -22.50 -21.43 3.52
CA ARG A 344 -23.45 -20.40 4.00
C ARG A 344 -23.11 -19.86 5.38
N GLU A 345 -22.48 -20.68 6.21
CA GLU A 345 -22.07 -20.31 7.56
C GLU A 345 -20.66 -19.74 7.62
N GLN A 346 -19.87 -19.92 6.56
CA GLN A 346 -18.50 -19.45 6.49
C GLN A 346 -18.41 -17.92 6.39
N PRO A 347 -17.44 -17.27 7.04
CA PRO A 347 -17.05 -15.91 6.70
C PRO A 347 -16.55 -15.83 5.26
N VAL A 348 -16.70 -14.67 4.62
CA VAL A 348 -16.33 -14.48 3.20
C VAL A 348 -14.89 -14.92 2.92
N ALA A 349 -13.94 -14.59 3.80
CA ALA A 349 -12.55 -15.01 3.67
C ALA A 349 -12.39 -16.55 3.63
N ALA A 350 -13.13 -17.28 4.45
CA ALA A 350 -13.08 -18.75 4.45
C ALA A 350 -13.67 -19.34 3.17
N ARG A 351 -14.75 -18.75 2.64
CA ARG A 351 -15.33 -19.14 1.32
C ARG A 351 -14.32 -18.98 0.20
N ILE A 352 -13.58 -17.87 0.22
CA ILE A 352 -12.53 -17.60 -0.78
C ILE A 352 -11.43 -18.65 -0.67
N ILE A 353 -10.88 -18.89 0.52
CA ILE A 353 -9.80 -19.86 0.75
C ILE A 353 -10.24 -21.25 0.29
N ARG A 354 -11.43 -21.70 0.67
CA ARG A 354 -11.95 -23.02 0.29
C ARG A 354 -12.04 -23.21 -1.23
N ALA A 355 -12.58 -22.24 -1.95
CA ALA A 355 -12.69 -22.33 -3.40
C ALA A 355 -11.32 -22.24 -4.10
N VAL A 356 -10.44 -21.38 -3.63
CA VAL A 356 -9.10 -21.21 -4.21
C VAL A 356 -8.22 -22.41 -3.90
N ASN A 357 -8.30 -22.98 -2.70
CA ASN A 357 -7.56 -24.19 -2.34
C ASN A 357 -7.99 -25.37 -3.23
N ALA A 358 -9.29 -25.62 -3.35
CA ALA A 358 -9.80 -26.69 -4.21
C ALA A 358 -9.40 -26.48 -5.68
N TYR A 359 -9.39 -25.25 -6.18
CA TYR A 359 -8.89 -24.93 -7.52
C TYR A 359 -7.40 -25.28 -7.66
N GLU A 360 -6.57 -24.86 -6.71
CA GLU A 360 -5.12 -25.10 -6.72
C GLU A 360 -4.79 -26.60 -6.63
N GLU A 361 -5.51 -27.36 -5.81
CA GLU A 361 -5.34 -28.82 -5.70
C GLU A 361 -5.73 -29.52 -7.01
N LYS A 362 -6.89 -29.20 -7.58
CA LYS A 362 -7.41 -29.82 -8.81
C LYS A 362 -6.61 -29.47 -10.07
N THR A 363 -5.98 -28.30 -10.10
CA THR A 363 -5.13 -27.90 -11.25
C THR A 363 -3.75 -28.53 -11.23
N ARG A 364 -3.29 -29.02 -10.09
CA ARG A 364 -1.91 -29.51 -9.91
C ARG A 364 -1.60 -30.72 -10.79
N ASP A 365 -2.50 -31.68 -10.85
CA ASP A 365 -2.27 -32.99 -11.47
C ASP A 365 -2.93 -33.16 -12.84
N ALA A 366 -3.63 -32.14 -13.33
CA ALA A 366 -4.56 -32.29 -14.46
C ALA A 366 -4.01 -31.79 -15.83
N GLY A 367 -2.70 -31.57 -15.96
CA GLY A 367 -2.08 -31.15 -17.23
C GLY A 367 -2.56 -29.81 -17.79
N PRO A 368 -2.40 -29.53 -19.10
CA PRO A 368 -2.71 -28.20 -19.67
C PRO A 368 -4.20 -27.81 -19.59
N GLU A 369 -5.11 -28.77 -19.59
CA GLU A 369 -6.56 -28.50 -19.47
C GLU A 369 -7.04 -28.38 -18.02
N GLY A 370 -6.16 -28.65 -17.06
CA GLY A 370 -6.44 -28.64 -15.64
C GLY A 370 -7.14 -27.37 -15.13
N PRO A 371 -6.70 -26.16 -15.50
CA PRO A 371 -7.33 -24.93 -15.05
C PRO A 371 -8.81 -24.81 -15.45
N LEU A 372 -9.16 -25.18 -16.66
CA LEU A 372 -10.55 -25.09 -17.14
C LEU A 372 -11.41 -26.16 -16.48
N ARG A 373 -10.92 -27.39 -16.41
CA ARG A 373 -11.62 -28.49 -15.76
C ARG A 373 -11.84 -28.24 -14.27
N ALA A 374 -10.84 -27.76 -13.55
CA ALA A 374 -10.98 -27.41 -12.15
C ALA A 374 -12.03 -26.32 -11.93
N LEU A 375 -12.06 -25.28 -12.78
CA LEU A 375 -13.06 -24.24 -12.70
C LEU A 375 -14.49 -24.77 -12.98
N GLU A 376 -14.63 -25.69 -13.94
CA GLU A 376 -15.91 -26.34 -14.25
C GLU A 376 -16.40 -27.20 -13.08
N GLU A 377 -15.52 -27.99 -12.46
CA GLU A 377 -15.88 -28.76 -11.27
C GLU A 377 -16.30 -27.86 -10.10
N LEU A 378 -15.62 -26.73 -9.88
CA LEU A 378 -16.03 -25.75 -8.89
C LEU A 378 -17.41 -25.15 -9.20
N ARG A 379 -17.72 -24.88 -10.47
CA ARG A 379 -19.03 -24.38 -10.91
C ARG A 379 -20.14 -25.41 -10.65
N LEU A 380 -19.87 -26.67 -10.93
CA LEU A 380 -20.83 -27.74 -10.61
C LEU A 380 -21.10 -27.90 -9.12
N GLY A 381 -20.09 -27.63 -8.27
CA GLY A 381 -20.21 -27.62 -6.82
C GLY A 381 -20.79 -26.33 -6.23
N THR A 382 -21.16 -25.33 -7.05
CA THR A 382 -21.77 -24.09 -6.53
C THR A 382 -23.12 -24.35 -5.86
N ALA A 383 -23.41 -23.54 -4.84
CA ALA A 383 -24.60 -23.62 -3.99
C ALA A 383 -24.66 -24.87 -3.06
N GLY A 384 -23.80 -25.88 -3.27
CA GLY A 384 -23.58 -27.00 -2.34
C GLY A 384 -22.34 -26.74 -1.48
N ASP A 385 -21.17 -26.80 -2.11
CA ASP A 385 -19.87 -26.72 -1.45
C ASP A 385 -19.22 -25.34 -1.53
N TYR A 386 -19.49 -24.60 -2.61
CA TYR A 386 -18.83 -23.33 -2.92
C TYR A 386 -19.82 -22.19 -3.07
N ALA A 387 -19.42 -21.00 -2.65
CA ALA A 387 -20.20 -19.78 -2.83
C ALA A 387 -20.17 -19.34 -4.30
N PRO A 388 -21.32 -19.21 -4.99
CA PRO A 388 -21.37 -18.85 -6.41
C PRO A 388 -20.60 -17.57 -6.74
N GLN A 389 -20.75 -16.54 -5.92
CA GLN A 389 -20.08 -15.25 -6.09
C GLN A 389 -18.54 -15.37 -6.06
N VAL A 390 -18.01 -16.28 -5.23
CA VAL A 390 -16.56 -16.52 -5.13
C VAL A 390 -16.05 -17.24 -6.36
N VAL A 391 -16.77 -18.25 -6.84
CA VAL A 391 -16.39 -19.01 -8.06
C VAL A 391 -16.42 -18.12 -9.29
N GLU A 392 -17.41 -17.25 -9.41
CA GLU A 392 -17.51 -16.26 -10.49
C GLU A 392 -16.36 -15.23 -10.42
N SER A 393 -16.02 -14.75 -9.23
CA SER A 393 -14.90 -13.85 -9.02
C SER A 393 -13.57 -14.53 -9.37
N LEU A 394 -13.38 -15.78 -8.95
CA LEU A 394 -12.21 -16.58 -9.30
C LEU A 394 -12.08 -16.75 -10.82
N ALA A 395 -13.19 -17.01 -11.52
CA ALA A 395 -13.20 -17.12 -12.98
C ALA A 395 -12.75 -15.81 -13.66
N ARG A 396 -13.23 -14.66 -13.18
CA ARG A 396 -12.80 -13.35 -13.71
C ARG A 396 -11.31 -13.10 -13.49
N VAL A 397 -10.83 -13.38 -12.29
CA VAL A 397 -9.40 -13.22 -11.93
C VAL A 397 -8.50 -14.11 -12.77
N LEU A 398 -8.91 -15.34 -13.04
CA LEU A 398 -8.16 -16.28 -13.87
C LEU A 398 -8.15 -15.90 -15.36
N ALA A 399 -9.19 -15.23 -15.84
CA ALA A 399 -9.24 -14.68 -17.20
C ALA A 399 -8.23 -13.55 -17.45
N GLU A 400 -7.74 -12.89 -16.38
CA GLU A 400 -6.72 -11.84 -16.43
C GLU A 400 -5.41 -12.23 -15.71
N PRO A 401 -4.63 -13.21 -16.20
CA PRO A 401 -3.52 -13.83 -15.45
C PRO A 401 -2.39 -12.87 -15.06
N ARG A 402 -2.23 -11.75 -15.78
CA ARG A 402 -1.18 -10.76 -15.48
C ARG A 402 -1.47 -9.96 -14.22
N ALA A 403 -2.72 -9.64 -13.95
CA ALA A 403 -3.09 -8.77 -12.83
C ALA A 403 -2.76 -9.38 -11.46
N TRP A 404 -2.88 -10.70 -11.28
CA TRP A 404 -2.61 -11.34 -10.00
C TRP A 404 -1.17 -11.89 -9.88
N ARG A 405 -0.50 -12.26 -10.99
CA ARG A 405 0.90 -12.72 -10.98
C ARG A 405 1.88 -11.59 -10.65
N GLU A 406 1.61 -10.37 -11.13
CA GLU A 406 2.42 -9.19 -10.80
C GLU A 406 2.19 -8.73 -9.35
N SER A 407 1.05 -9.09 -8.75
CA SER A 407 0.72 -8.79 -7.34
C SER A 407 1.25 -9.84 -6.36
N ALA A 408 1.68 -11.01 -6.84
CA ALA A 408 2.34 -12.00 -6.02
C ALA A 408 3.70 -11.43 -5.57
N PRO A 409 4.04 -11.45 -4.26
CA PRO A 409 5.35 -11.04 -3.81
C PRO A 409 6.38 -11.86 -4.58
N VAL A 410 7.25 -11.16 -5.30
CA VAL A 410 8.37 -11.76 -6.03
C VAL A 410 9.06 -12.71 -5.05
N ALA A 411 9.05 -14.00 -5.36
CA ALA A 411 9.84 -14.98 -4.64
C ALA A 411 11.25 -14.41 -4.61
N GLY A 412 11.74 -14.05 -3.41
CA GLY A 412 13.06 -13.51 -3.26
C GLY A 412 13.99 -14.44 -4.04
N ASP A 413 14.52 -13.92 -5.11
CA ASP A 413 15.60 -14.53 -5.86
C ASP A 413 16.69 -14.78 -4.83
N GLY A 414 16.73 -16.04 -4.38
CA GLY A 414 17.85 -16.54 -3.62
C GLY A 414 19.06 -16.43 -4.52
N ARG A 415 19.63 -15.22 -4.60
CA ARG A 415 21.02 -15.11 -5.03
C ARG A 415 21.74 -16.17 -4.23
N ARG A 416 22.11 -17.20 -4.90
CA ARG A 416 23.17 -18.11 -4.47
C ARG A 416 24.33 -17.19 -4.06
N THR A 417 24.39 -16.85 -2.79
CA THR A 417 25.68 -16.55 -2.18
C THR A 417 26.43 -17.88 -2.36
N ALA A 418 27.28 -17.90 -3.36
CA ALA A 418 28.30 -18.90 -3.46
C ALA A 418 28.96 -18.90 -2.08
N LEU A 419 28.66 -19.94 -1.30
CA LEU A 419 29.49 -20.33 -0.20
C LEU A 419 30.84 -20.57 -0.87
N SER A 420 31.76 -19.60 -0.72
CA SER A 420 33.18 -19.77 -0.98
C SER A 420 33.60 -21.03 -0.23
N ASP A 421 34.18 -21.96 -0.96
CA ASP A 421 34.80 -23.14 -0.41
C ASP A 421 35.61 -22.75 0.83
N PRO A 422 35.54 -23.52 1.93
CA PRO A 422 36.39 -23.30 3.08
C PRO A 422 37.85 -23.49 2.62
N PRO A 423 38.80 -22.70 3.11
CA PRO A 423 40.20 -22.81 2.73
C PRO A 423 40.72 -24.20 3.09
N ARG A 424 41.18 -24.94 2.08
CA ARG A 424 41.93 -26.18 2.25
C ARG A 424 43.23 -25.80 2.96
N GLY A 425 43.40 -26.28 4.16
CA GLY A 425 44.73 -26.18 4.82
C GLY A 425 44.66 -26.20 6.33
N TRP A 426 44.45 -27.35 6.92
CA TRP A 426 45.00 -27.72 8.23
C TRP A 426 45.22 -29.24 8.22
N VAL A 427 46.32 -29.63 7.63
CA VAL A 427 46.92 -30.94 7.92
C VAL A 427 47.78 -30.72 9.15
N THR A 428 47.38 -31.19 10.30
CA THR A 428 48.23 -31.34 11.47
C THR A 428 48.90 -32.69 11.38
N HIS A 429 50.24 -32.64 11.22
CA HIS A 429 51.09 -33.73 11.62
C HIS A 429 51.18 -33.74 13.14
N GLY A 430 51.03 -34.93 13.73
CA GLY A 430 51.28 -35.22 15.13
C GLY A 430 50.46 -36.41 15.58
#